data_51a552c0d6dc572aa2695cc7618e26ba
#
_entry.id   51a552c0d6dc572aa2695cc7618e26ba
#
_cell.length_a   1.000
_cell.length_b   1.000
_cell.length_c   1.000
_cell.angle_alpha   90.00
_cell.angle_beta   90.00
_cell.angle_gamma   90.00
#
_symmetry.space_group_name_H-M   'P 1'
#
loop_
_entity.id
_entity.type
_entity.pdbx_description
1 polymer ?
#
loop_
_entity_poly.entity_id
_entity_poly.type
_entity_poly.pdbx_seq_one_letter_code
_entity_poly.pdbx_strand_id
1 'polypeptide(L)'
;MPKKMHAGLRKGCSRPRVSRNRKTMSRPARTAVYPGTFDPVTLGHLDVLRRASRLFDRVIVAVAPSDSKGPWFTVEERLSMAREACKGIRNVKVLELKGLTVEFAHRHKAAAIIRGLRKFSDFEFEFDLAHANRLMAPEIETVILMPSQDQFVTSSSFVKDIARHKLSQAAAFVPRCVLPHLRKRLAEKA
;
A
#
# COMPACT_ATOMS: atom_id res chain seq x y z
N MET A 1 16.62 74.98 44.34
CA MET A 1 15.72 75.06 43.15
C MET A 1 15.89 73.81 42.35
N PRO A 2 14.96 72.87 42.35
CA PRO A 2 15.02 71.68 41.49
C PRO A 2 14.14 71.84 40.25
N LYS A 3 14.70 71.43 39.08
CA LYS A 3 14.05 71.45 37.76
C LYS A 3 13.00 70.36 37.66
N LYS A 4 11.85 70.70 37.11
CA LYS A 4 10.72 69.81 36.74
C LYS A 4 11.13 68.91 35.58
N MET A 5 10.96 67.58 35.76
CA MET A 5 11.03 66.58 34.70
C MET A 5 9.66 66.43 34.03
N HIS A 6 9.62 66.58 32.69
CA HIS A 6 8.43 66.33 31.88
C HIS A 6 8.20 64.85 31.68
N ALA A 7 7.00 64.38 32.01
CA ALA A 7 6.52 63.03 31.74
C ALA A 7 6.11 62.94 30.22
N GLY A 8 6.82 62.13 29.45
CA GLY A 8 6.51 61.83 28.07
C GLY A 8 5.40 60.75 27.98
N LEU A 9 4.28 61.10 27.35
CA LEU A 9 3.21 60.19 26.97
C LEU A 9 3.72 59.12 25.99
N ARG A 10 3.70 57.85 26.37
CA ARG A 10 3.85 56.72 25.45
C ARG A 10 2.51 56.45 24.76
N LYS A 11 2.42 56.82 23.48
CA LYS A 11 1.30 56.44 22.61
C LYS A 11 1.38 54.93 22.34
N GLY A 12 0.40 54.16 22.81
CA GLY A 12 0.26 52.76 22.52
C GLY A 12 0.00 52.52 21.04
N CYS A 13 0.93 51.83 20.38
CA CYS A 13 0.79 51.37 19.02
C CYS A 13 -0.03 50.08 19.05
N SER A 14 -1.36 50.17 18.84
CA SER A 14 -2.23 49.00 18.68
C SER A 14 -1.99 48.39 17.31
N ARG A 15 -1.31 47.25 17.24
CA ARG A 15 -1.17 46.46 16.03
C ARG A 15 -2.55 45.86 15.62
N PRO A 16 -2.95 46.01 14.35
CA PRO A 16 -4.20 45.43 13.91
C PRO A 16 -4.15 43.91 14.03
N ARG A 17 -5.15 43.32 14.68
CA ARG A 17 -5.38 41.87 14.75
C ARG A 17 -5.78 41.38 13.35
N VAL A 18 -4.80 40.86 12.58
CA VAL A 18 -5.07 40.18 11.33
C VAL A 18 -5.76 38.84 11.68
N SER A 19 -7.06 38.78 11.54
CA SER A 19 -7.86 37.56 11.58
C SER A 19 -7.39 36.65 10.43
N ARG A 20 -6.50 35.69 10.72
CA ARG A 20 -6.15 34.64 9.78
C ARG A 20 -7.31 33.63 9.69
N ASN A 21 -8.29 33.98 8.88
CA ASN A 21 -9.29 33.01 8.44
C ASN A 21 -8.58 32.02 7.47
N ARG A 22 -7.81 31.06 8.01
CA ARG A 22 -7.32 29.92 7.24
C ARG A 22 -8.53 29.05 6.94
N LYS A 23 -9.22 29.29 5.84
CA LYS A 23 -9.95 28.24 5.14
C LYS A 23 -8.90 27.14 4.89
N THR A 24 -8.94 26.07 5.68
CA THR A 24 -8.22 24.85 5.40
C THR A 24 -8.79 24.30 4.10
N MET A 25 -8.13 24.64 2.98
CA MET A 25 -8.38 23.95 1.72
C MET A 25 -7.97 22.49 1.98
N SER A 26 -8.97 21.62 2.15
CA SER A 26 -8.73 20.20 2.29
C SER A 26 -8.04 19.72 1.02
N ARG A 27 -6.80 19.30 1.14
CA ARG A 27 -6.05 18.68 0.04
C ARG A 27 -6.86 17.49 -0.47
N PRO A 28 -7.03 17.32 -1.79
CA PRO A 28 -7.72 16.17 -2.34
C PRO A 28 -7.07 14.87 -1.83
N ALA A 29 -7.91 13.92 -1.44
CA ALA A 29 -7.45 12.64 -0.89
C ALA A 29 -6.58 11.89 -1.90
N ARG A 30 -5.35 11.55 -1.51
CA ARG A 30 -4.42 10.79 -2.35
C ARG A 30 -4.74 9.30 -2.25
N THR A 31 -5.21 8.72 -3.33
CA THR A 31 -5.44 7.28 -3.46
C THR A 31 -4.21 6.63 -4.09
N ALA A 32 -3.84 5.44 -3.61
CA ALA A 32 -2.85 4.58 -4.28
C ALA A 32 -3.43 3.20 -4.56
N VAL A 33 -2.94 2.56 -5.62
CA VAL A 33 -3.27 1.17 -5.98
C VAL A 33 -2.07 0.29 -5.67
N TYR A 34 -2.28 -0.81 -4.98
CA TYR A 34 -1.29 -1.85 -4.74
C TYR A 34 -1.69 -3.12 -5.49
N PRO A 35 -1.20 -3.31 -6.73
CA PRO A 35 -1.54 -4.47 -7.56
C PRO A 35 -0.68 -5.67 -7.22
N GLY A 36 -1.25 -6.85 -7.35
CA GLY A 36 -0.54 -8.11 -7.19
C GLY A 36 -1.45 -9.31 -7.39
N THR A 37 -0.87 -10.49 -7.59
CA THR A 37 -1.64 -11.74 -7.69
C THR A 37 -2.13 -12.22 -6.32
N PHE A 38 -1.35 -11.99 -5.24
CA PHE A 38 -1.65 -12.40 -3.86
C PHE A 38 -2.05 -13.88 -3.76
N ASP A 39 -1.24 -14.77 -4.31
CA ASP A 39 -1.50 -16.22 -4.43
C ASP A 39 -0.54 -17.08 -3.57
N PRO A 40 -0.73 -17.10 -2.23
CA PRO A 40 -1.66 -16.31 -1.42
C PRO A 40 -1.08 -14.95 -0.98
N VAL A 41 -1.89 -14.14 -0.29
CA VAL A 41 -1.42 -12.96 0.44
C VAL A 41 -0.46 -13.40 1.57
N THR A 42 0.64 -12.64 1.76
CA THR A 42 1.72 -12.95 2.72
C THR A 42 1.92 -11.81 3.72
N LEU A 43 2.70 -12.06 4.79
CA LEU A 43 3.09 -11.02 5.74
C LEU A 43 3.92 -9.93 5.07
N GLY A 44 4.75 -10.27 4.06
CA GLY A 44 5.48 -9.28 3.27
C GLY A 44 4.55 -8.33 2.50
N HIS A 45 3.47 -8.84 1.92
CA HIS A 45 2.45 -7.99 1.30
C HIS A 45 1.77 -7.06 2.31
N LEU A 46 1.46 -7.58 3.51
CA LEU A 46 0.85 -6.76 4.57
C LEU A 46 1.79 -5.71 5.13
N ASP A 47 3.10 -5.97 5.18
CA ASP A 47 4.10 -4.98 5.61
C ASP A 47 4.13 -3.79 4.65
N VAL A 48 4.29 -4.04 3.35
CA VAL A 48 4.22 -3.01 2.31
C VAL A 48 2.90 -2.24 2.38
N LEU A 49 1.77 -2.96 2.52
CA LEU A 49 0.44 -2.36 2.60
C LEU A 49 0.28 -1.46 3.83
N ARG A 50 0.74 -1.87 5.02
CA ARG A 50 0.68 -1.04 6.24
C ARG A 50 1.51 0.23 6.10
N ARG A 51 2.65 0.15 5.42
CA ARG A 51 3.49 1.33 5.15
C ARG A 51 2.83 2.25 4.14
N ALA A 52 2.29 1.69 3.06
CA ALA A 52 1.51 2.46 2.09
C ALA A 52 0.30 3.16 2.74
N SER A 53 -0.40 2.48 3.65
CA SER A 53 -1.57 3.03 4.34
C SER A 53 -1.27 4.24 5.25
N ARG A 54 0.01 4.45 5.61
CA ARG A 54 0.47 5.64 6.35
C ARG A 54 0.82 6.81 5.42
N LEU A 55 1.14 6.52 4.15
CA LEU A 55 1.58 7.52 3.16
C LEU A 55 0.40 8.08 2.34
N PHE A 56 -0.65 7.30 2.18
CA PHE A 56 -1.81 7.62 1.35
C PHE A 56 -3.09 7.65 2.17
N ASP A 57 -4.01 8.54 1.79
CA ASP A 57 -5.31 8.68 2.46
C ASP A 57 -6.21 7.47 2.19
N ARG A 58 -5.95 6.77 1.06
CA ARG A 58 -6.69 5.58 0.62
C ARG A 58 -5.75 4.63 -0.14
N VAL A 59 -5.80 3.33 0.15
CA VAL A 59 -5.05 2.31 -0.60
C VAL A 59 -6.02 1.25 -1.12
N ILE A 60 -5.91 0.93 -2.41
CA ILE A 60 -6.68 -0.13 -3.05
C ILE A 60 -5.74 -1.29 -3.33
N VAL A 61 -5.93 -2.41 -2.61
CA VAL A 61 -5.29 -3.68 -2.97
C VAL A 61 -6.03 -4.24 -4.18
N ALA A 62 -5.36 -4.31 -5.31
CA ALA A 62 -5.92 -4.75 -6.58
C ALA A 62 -5.43 -6.17 -6.88
N VAL A 63 -6.31 -7.16 -6.68
CA VAL A 63 -5.99 -8.58 -6.89
C VAL A 63 -6.07 -8.87 -8.39
N ALA A 64 -4.92 -9.11 -9.01
CA ALA A 64 -4.81 -9.38 -10.43
C ALA A 64 -5.21 -10.84 -10.76
N PRO A 65 -5.80 -11.10 -11.93
CA PRO A 65 -5.86 -12.44 -12.48
C PRO A 65 -4.43 -13.00 -12.59
N SER A 66 -4.29 -14.31 -12.62
CA SER A 66 -2.99 -14.95 -12.81
C SER A 66 -3.07 -15.80 -14.05
N ASP A 67 -2.52 -15.29 -15.15
CA ASP A 67 -2.52 -15.97 -16.45
C ASP A 67 -1.37 -16.97 -16.58
N SER A 68 -0.39 -16.92 -15.65
CA SER A 68 0.80 -17.77 -15.70
C SER A 68 0.74 -18.96 -14.74
N LYS A 69 0.92 -20.17 -15.28
CA LYS A 69 1.29 -21.41 -14.59
C LYS A 69 0.39 -21.86 -13.41
N GLY A 70 -0.95 -21.80 -13.58
CA GLY A 70 -1.89 -22.37 -12.62
C GLY A 70 -1.77 -21.79 -11.21
N PRO A 71 -2.51 -20.74 -10.86
CA PRO A 71 -2.51 -20.23 -9.50
C PRO A 71 -2.99 -21.32 -8.54
N TRP A 72 -2.53 -21.26 -7.27
CA TRP A 72 -3.03 -22.18 -6.26
C TRP A 72 -4.47 -21.87 -5.87
N PHE A 73 -4.85 -20.61 -5.94
CA PHE A 73 -6.15 -20.12 -5.49
C PHE A 73 -6.87 -19.37 -6.61
N THR A 74 -8.18 -19.53 -6.70
CA THR A 74 -9.02 -18.77 -7.63
C THR A 74 -8.96 -17.27 -7.27
N VAL A 75 -9.41 -16.39 -8.16
CA VAL A 75 -9.46 -14.95 -7.89
C VAL A 75 -10.34 -14.66 -6.67
N GLU A 76 -11.47 -15.36 -6.53
CA GLU A 76 -12.42 -15.23 -5.42
C GLU A 76 -11.80 -15.63 -4.08
N GLU A 77 -11.06 -16.76 -4.05
CA GLU A 77 -10.33 -17.20 -2.86
C GLU A 77 -9.26 -16.18 -2.45
N ARG A 78 -8.50 -15.66 -3.42
CA ARG A 78 -7.46 -14.63 -3.18
C ARG A 78 -8.05 -13.32 -2.70
N LEU A 79 -9.19 -12.88 -3.26
CA LEU A 79 -9.94 -11.72 -2.80
C LEU A 79 -10.44 -11.91 -1.36
N SER A 80 -10.98 -13.10 -1.05
CA SER A 80 -11.46 -13.43 0.31
C SER A 80 -10.33 -13.35 1.32
N MET A 81 -9.21 -14.04 1.05
CA MET A 81 -8.02 -14.02 1.92
C MET A 81 -7.46 -12.59 2.09
N ALA A 82 -7.37 -11.81 1.01
CA ALA A 82 -6.87 -10.45 1.08
C ALA A 82 -7.80 -9.53 1.90
N ARG A 83 -9.12 -9.65 1.73
CA ARG A 83 -10.11 -8.89 2.53
C ARG A 83 -9.99 -9.21 4.01
N GLU A 84 -9.90 -10.49 4.36
CA GLU A 84 -9.75 -10.92 5.74
C GLU A 84 -8.44 -10.42 6.35
N ALA A 85 -7.32 -10.56 5.62
CA ALA A 85 -6.01 -10.10 6.05
C ALA A 85 -5.93 -8.57 6.26
N CYS A 86 -6.75 -7.82 5.54
CA CYS A 86 -6.77 -6.34 5.59
C CYS A 86 -7.75 -5.76 6.62
N LYS A 87 -8.60 -6.56 7.30
CA LYS A 87 -9.65 -6.06 8.22
C LYS A 87 -9.16 -5.07 9.27
N GLY A 88 -7.91 -5.14 9.70
CA GLY A 88 -7.34 -4.22 10.70
C GLY A 88 -6.81 -2.89 10.14
N ILE A 89 -6.89 -2.64 8.83
CA ILE A 89 -6.31 -1.47 8.17
C ILE A 89 -7.44 -0.59 7.59
N ARG A 90 -7.75 0.52 8.29
CA ARG A 90 -8.97 1.31 8.08
C ARG A 90 -9.12 1.93 6.68
N ASN A 91 -8.05 2.37 6.06
CA ASN A 91 -8.05 3.09 4.77
C ASN A 91 -7.74 2.18 3.57
N VAL A 92 -7.90 0.86 3.74
CA VAL A 92 -7.64 -0.15 2.70
C VAL A 92 -8.94 -0.72 2.16
N LYS A 93 -9.03 -0.83 0.84
CA LYS A 93 -10.09 -1.53 0.12
C LYS A 93 -9.49 -2.61 -0.76
N VAL A 94 -10.11 -3.78 -0.84
CA VAL A 94 -9.65 -4.89 -1.69
C VAL A 94 -10.62 -5.06 -2.85
N LEU A 95 -10.11 -4.98 -4.07
CA LEU A 95 -10.87 -5.09 -5.32
C LEU A 95 -10.18 -6.06 -6.28
N GLU A 96 -10.94 -6.62 -7.19
CA GLU A 96 -10.40 -7.33 -8.35
C GLU A 96 -9.80 -6.34 -9.35
N LEU A 97 -8.60 -6.61 -9.84
CA LEU A 97 -7.98 -5.85 -10.92
C LEU A 97 -8.50 -6.37 -12.25
N LYS A 98 -9.20 -5.52 -13.00
CA LYS A 98 -9.69 -5.83 -14.36
C LYS A 98 -9.00 -4.90 -15.37
N GLY A 99 -8.40 -5.49 -16.39
CA GLY A 99 -7.64 -4.78 -17.41
C GLY A 99 -6.23 -4.37 -16.95
N LEU A 100 -5.66 -3.38 -17.61
CA LEU A 100 -4.33 -2.88 -17.29
C LEU A 100 -4.30 -2.17 -15.94
N THR A 101 -3.20 -2.31 -15.22
CA THR A 101 -3.00 -1.68 -13.90
C THR A 101 -3.16 -0.16 -13.96
N VAL A 102 -2.62 0.48 -15.00
CA VAL A 102 -2.73 1.95 -15.19
C VAL A 102 -4.16 2.39 -15.45
N GLU A 103 -4.93 1.66 -16.26
CA GLU A 103 -6.35 1.95 -16.48
C GLU A 103 -7.18 1.78 -15.21
N PHE A 104 -6.88 0.73 -14.44
CA PHE A 104 -7.51 0.51 -13.14
C PHE A 104 -7.20 1.66 -12.18
N ALA A 105 -5.94 2.08 -12.11
CA ALA A 105 -5.52 3.20 -11.28
C ALA A 105 -6.20 4.50 -11.70
N HIS A 106 -6.29 4.78 -13.01
CA HIS A 106 -6.98 5.95 -13.56
C HIS A 106 -8.48 5.95 -13.20
N ARG A 107 -9.19 4.82 -13.40
CA ARG A 107 -10.62 4.69 -13.01
C ARG A 107 -10.87 4.97 -11.53
N HIS A 108 -9.90 4.67 -10.69
CA HIS A 108 -9.97 4.91 -9.25
C HIS A 108 -9.37 6.25 -8.80
N LYS A 109 -8.99 7.11 -9.76
CA LYS A 109 -8.35 8.42 -9.49
C LYS A 109 -7.15 8.28 -8.56
N ALA A 110 -6.36 7.24 -8.78
CA ALA A 110 -5.15 7.00 -7.99
C ALA A 110 -4.03 7.92 -8.43
N ALA A 111 -3.32 8.49 -7.46
CA ALA A 111 -2.12 9.29 -7.70
C ALA A 111 -0.86 8.44 -7.83
N ALA A 112 -0.92 7.16 -7.38
CA ALA A 112 0.24 6.28 -7.41
C ALA A 112 -0.13 4.80 -7.53
N ILE A 113 0.79 4.04 -8.14
CA ILE A 113 0.84 2.59 -8.13
C ILE A 113 1.97 2.17 -7.20
N ILE A 114 1.67 1.32 -6.21
CA ILE A 114 2.64 0.83 -5.23
C ILE A 114 3.20 -0.50 -5.70
N ARG A 115 4.52 -0.64 -5.62
CA ARG A 115 5.24 -1.88 -5.88
C ARG A 115 6.13 -2.24 -4.69
N GLY A 116 6.24 -3.52 -4.41
CA GLY A 116 7.14 -4.04 -3.37
C GLY A 116 8.45 -4.52 -3.98
N LEU A 117 9.59 -3.98 -3.58
CA LEU A 117 10.91 -4.44 -4.01
C LEU A 117 11.57 -5.24 -2.89
N ARG A 118 11.79 -6.54 -3.11
CA ARG A 118 12.36 -7.44 -2.10
C ARG A 118 13.81 -7.81 -2.37
N LYS A 119 14.16 -8.03 -3.64
CA LYS A 119 15.49 -8.48 -4.07
C LYS A 119 16.01 -7.58 -5.17
N PHE A 120 17.31 -7.51 -5.29
CA PHE A 120 17.95 -6.80 -6.38
C PHE A 120 17.54 -7.36 -7.75
N SER A 121 17.34 -8.67 -7.85
CA SER A 121 16.83 -9.34 -9.07
C SER A 121 15.42 -8.91 -9.48
N ASP A 122 14.61 -8.37 -8.56
CA ASP A 122 13.28 -7.86 -8.88
C ASP A 122 13.36 -6.43 -9.47
N PHE A 123 14.52 -5.75 -9.32
CA PHE A 123 14.67 -4.33 -9.65
C PHE A 123 14.49 -4.04 -11.15
N GLU A 124 15.12 -4.80 -12.01
CA GLU A 124 15.03 -4.57 -13.47
C GLU A 124 13.58 -4.66 -13.94
N PHE A 125 12.88 -5.69 -13.51
CA PHE A 125 11.47 -5.86 -13.86
C PHE A 125 10.58 -4.72 -13.34
N GLU A 126 10.76 -4.31 -12.08
CA GLU A 126 9.98 -3.22 -11.50
C GLU A 126 10.35 -1.87 -12.11
N PHE A 127 11.60 -1.67 -12.51
CA PHE A 127 12.07 -0.49 -13.21
C PHE A 127 11.43 -0.37 -14.60
N ASP A 128 11.48 -1.43 -15.41
CA ASP A 128 10.85 -1.46 -16.73
C ASP A 128 9.34 -1.24 -16.64
N LEU A 129 8.69 -1.88 -15.66
CA LEU A 129 7.27 -1.70 -15.42
C LEU A 129 6.92 -0.27 -15.02
N ALA A 130 7.76 0.39 -14.20
CA ALA A 130 7.56 1.79 -13.81
C ALA A 130 7.66 2.72 -15.02
N HIS A 131 8.63 2.48 -15.91
CA HIS A 131 8.78 3.23 -17.16
C HIS A 131 7.58 3.01 -18.09
N ALA A 132 7.13 1.75 -18.27
CA ALA A 132 5.95 1.44 -19.07
C ALA A 132 4.70 2.12 -18.52
N ASN A 133 4.51 2.08 -17.18
CA ASN A 133 3.40 2.78 -16.53
C ASN A 133 3.43 4.29 -16.81
N ARG A 134 4.61 4.92 -16.70
CA ARG A 134 4.78 6.36 -16.95
C ARG A 134 4.50 6.75 -18.40
N LEU A 135 4.87 5.90 -19.36
CA LEU A 135 4.54 6.13 -20.78
C LEU A 135 3.03 6.06 -21.04
N MET A 136 2.32 5.13 -20.38
CA MET A 136 0.89 4.93 -20.55
C MET A 136 0.02 5.92 -19.75
N ALA A 137 0.50 6.36 -18.57
CA ALA A 137 -0.23 7.24 -17.64
C ALA A 137 0.75 8.14 -16.89
N PRO A 138 1.24 9.23 -17.51
CA PRO A 138 2.28 10.09 -16.94
C PRO A 138 1.85 10.81 -15.65
N GLU A 139 0.54 10.92 -15.39
CA GLU A 139 -0.03 11.51 -14.17
C GLU A 139 -0.05 10.55 -12.97
N ILE A 140 0.24 9.24 -13.17
CA ILE A 140 0.23 8.23 -12.11
C ILE A 140 1.67 7.83 -11.79
N GLU A 141 2.13 8.14 -10.58
CA GLU A 141 3.51 7.82 -10.17
C GLU A 141 3.64 6.36 -9.74
N THR A 142 4.77 5.71 -10.02
CA THR A 142 5.09 4.38 -9.47
C THR A 142 5.95 4.56 -8.23
N VAL A 143 5.46 4.09 -7.08
CA VAL A 143 6.14 4.18 -5.77
C VAL A 143 6.61 2.81 -5.35
N ILE A 144 7.93 2.66 -5.22
CA ILE A 144 8.55 1.41 -4.76
C ILE A 144 8.74 1.48 -3.25
N LEU A 145 8.22 0.47 -2.53
CA LEU A 145 8.42 0.31 -1.10
C LEU A 145 9.21 -0.97 -0.81
N MET A 146 10.28 -0.85 -0.06
CA MET A 146 11.02 -2.00 0.44
C MET A 146 10.30 -2.59 1.66
N PRO A 147 10.09 -3.91 1.76
CA PRO A 147 9.58 -4.54 2.97
C PRO A 147 10.62 -4.42 4.10
N SER A 148 10.16 -4.61 5.33
CA SER A 148 11.05 -4.69 6.50
C SER A 148 11.98 -5.91 6.39
N GLN A 149 13.12 -5.87 7.10
CA GLN A 149 14.13 -6.94 7.07
C GLN A 149 13.53 -8.32 7.42
N ASP A 150 12.62 -8.38 8.39
CA ASP A 150 11.94 -9.61 8.81
C ASP A 150 11.04 -10.21 7.72
N GLN A 151 10.63 -9.42 6.72
CA GLN A 151 9.73 -9.82 5.64
C GLN A 151 10.42 -9.94 4.27
N PHE A 152 11.72 -9.74 4.21
CA PHE A 152 12.50 -9.70 2.98
C PHE A 152 12.39 -10.97 2.13
N VAL A 153 12.41 -12.16 2.75
CA VAL A 153 12.31 -13.44 2.05
C VAL A 153 10.88 -13.89 1.75
N THR A 154 9.87 -13.16 2.28
CA THR A 154 8.48 -13.59 2.22
C THR A 154 7.86 -13.34 0.86
N SER A 155 7.77 -14.38 0.02
CA SER A 155 7.03 -14.36 -1.25
C SER A 155 5.95 -15.43 -1.30
N SER A 156 4.95 -15.26 -2.18
CA SER A 156 3.91 -16.29 -2.38
C SER A 156 4.48 -17.61 -2.88
N SER A 157 5.49 -17.56 -3.78
CA SER A 157 6.17 -18.77 -4.27
C SER A 157 6.90 -19.48 -3.15
N PHE A 158 7.68 -18.75 -2.35
CA PHE A 158 8.38 -19.29 -1.19
C PHE A 158 7.42 -19.93 -0.16
N VAL A 159 6.29 -19.27 0.12
CA VAL A 159 5.25 -19.82 1.00
C VAL A 159 4.69 -21.14 0.45
N LYS A 160 4.39 -21.19 -0.85
CA LYS A 160 3.89 -22.41 -1.51
C LYS A 160 4.91 -23.55 -1.45
N ASP A 161 6.17 -23.25 -1.64
CA ASP A 161 7.24 -24.26 -1.59
C ASP A 161 7.40 -24.84 -0.17
N ILE A 162 7.46 -23.98 0.85
CA ILE A 162 7.50 -24.43 2.23
C ILE A 162 6.24 -25.24 2.59
N ALA A 163 5.05 -24.75 2.19
CA ALA A 163 3.79 -25.39 2.54
C ALA A 163 3.68 -26.82 1.98
N ARG A 164 4.26 -27.11 0.80
CA ARG A 164 4.32 -28.48 0.23
C ARG A 164 5.09 -29.45 1.11
N HIS A 165 6.13 -28.96 1.78
CA HIS A 165 6.96 -29.81 2.64
C HIS A 165 6.47 -29.81 4.09
N LYS A 166 6.15 -28.64 4.64
CA LYS A 166 5.76 -28.51 6.04
C LYS A 166 4.88 -27.27 6.28
N LEU A 167 3.55 -27.49 6.27
CA LEU A 167 2.56 -26.41 6.43
C LEU A 167 2.75 -25.58 7.71
N SER A 168 3.17 -26.22 8.81
CA SER A 168 3.41 -25.51 10.08
C SER A 168 4.50 -24.45 9.98
N GLN A 169 5.51 -24.63 9.13
CA GLN A 169 6.55 -23.64 8.90
C GLN A 169 6.06 -22.50 8.01
N ALA A 170 5.19 -22.76 7.03
CA ALA A 170 4.59 -21.72 6.19
C ALA A 170 3.75 -20.73 7.01
N ALA A 171 3.26 -21.14 8.20
CA ALA A 171 2.49 -20.28 9.09
C ALA A 171 3.24 -19.01 9.56
N ALA A 172 4.58 -19.06 9.60
CA ALA A 172 5.41 -17.91 9.95
C ALA A 172 5.39 -16.78 8.91
N PHE A 173 4.94 -17.05 7.68
CA PHE A 173 5.04 -16.14 6.55
C PHE A 173 3.69 -15.63 6.02
N VAL A 174 2.58 -16.13 6.58
CA VAL A 174 1.22 -15.77 6.13
C VAL A 174 0.33 -15.30 7.26
N PRO A 175 -0.66 -14.45 6.99
CA PRO A 175 -1.72 -14.16 7.96
C PRO A 175 -2.45 -15.43 8.36
N ARG A 176 -2.93 -15.51 9.61
CA ARG A 176 -3.62 -16.69 10.13
C ARG A 176 -4.82 -17.15 9.28
N CYS A 177 -5.54 -16.20 8.67
CA CYS A 177 -6.67 -16.46 7.79
C CYS A 177 -6.31 -17.25 6.52
N VAL A 178 -5.05 -17.27 6.11
CA VAL A 178 -4.56 -18.00 4.93
C VAL A 178 -4.36 -19.49 5.21
N LEU A 179 -4.07 -19.88 6.46
CA LEU A 179 -3.72 -21.26 6.81
C LEU A 179 -4.79 -22.30 6.49
N PRO A 180 -6.10 -22.06 6.74
CA PRO A 180 -7.14 -23.00 6.35
C PRO A 180 -7.18 -23.24 4.83
N HIS A 181 -6.97 -22.19 4.04
CA HIS A 181 -6.94 -22.29 2.58
C HIS A 181 -5.73 -23.09 2.08
N LEU A 182 -4.54 -22.86 2.66
CA LEU A 182 -3.35 -23.66 2.33
C LEU A 182 -3.57 -25.14 2.67
N ARG A 183 -4.11 -25.43 3.85
CA ARG A 183 -4.40 -26.82 4.27
C ARG A 183 -5.35 -27.53 3.32
N LYS A 184 -6.46 -26.86 2.95
CA LYS A 184 -7.44 -27.39 1.99
C LYS A 184 -6.77 -27.68 0.65
N ARG A 185 -6.00 -26.72 0.11
CA ARG A 185 -5.36 -26.84 -1.20
C ARG A 185 -4.30 -27.94 -1.25
N LEU A 186 -3.58 -28.18 -0.17
CA LEU A 186 -2.63 -29.29 -0.07
C LEU A 186 -3.34 -30.64 -0.05
N ALA A 187 -4.46 -30.76 0.65
CA ALA A 187 -5.26 -31.99 0.66
C ALA A 187 -5.88 -32.34 -0.70
N GLU A 188 -6.21 -31.33 -1.53
CA GLU A 188 -6.74 -31.54 -2.88
C GLU A 188 -5.64 -31.95 -3.90
N LYS A 189 -4.35 -31.75 -3.56
CA LYS A 189 -3.20 -32.05 -4.43
C LYS A 189 -2.40 -33.28 -4.01
N ALA A 190 -2.72 -33.85 -2.84
CA ALA A 190 -2.15 -35.11 -2.33
C ALA A 190 -2.85 -36.31 -2.94
#